data_27d450686e76bbd1c5aa35597b933e28
#
_entry.id   27d450686e76bbd1c5aa35597b933e28
#
_cell.length_a   1.000
_cell.length_b   1.000
_cell.length_c   1.000
_cell.angle_alpha   90.00
_cell.angle_beta   90.00
_cell.angle_gamma   90.00
#
_symmetry.space_group_name_H-M   'P 1'
#
loop_
_entity.id
_entity.type
_entity.pdbx_description
1 polymer ?
#
loop_
_entity_poly.entity_id
_entity_poly.type
_entity_poly.pdbx_seq_one_letter_code
_entity_poly.pdbx_strand_id
1 'polypeptide(L)'
;HWWGAFLGFPGYLLLEQKSASTDGSHFYPGSRLFDRAPKDERLKCAVSTVSCVSFLAATFAVTDSFTNWSMQYLAPYLCFSWWLFAVTYLQHHDEDTETYAEGEWEYVLGGLQTIDREFGLGIDRATHHITDCHVAHHMFSDMPHYRLETATEAVRGVLEPRGLYKRRDTRDFVAKTFALHESVGHCVERDRPRATRGEIEACLFGETNSRVEKAEK
;
A
#
# COMPACT_ATOMS: atom_id res chain seq x y z
N HIS A 1 -6.48 -18.49 0.72
CA HIS A 1 -5.46 -19.57 0.78
C HIS A 1 -4.13 -18.99 1.24
N TRP A 2 -3.47 -19.60 2.25
CA TRP A 2 -2.22 -19.13 2.86
C TRP A 2 -1.06 -18.89 1.86
N TRP A 3 -1.00 -19.65 0.77
CA TRP A 3 -0.01 -19.47 -0.30
C TRP A 3 -0.19 -18.13 -1.07
N GLY A 4 -1.38 -17.54 -1.06
CA GLY A 4 -1.64 -16.24 -1.68
C GLY A 4 -0.78 -15.13 -1.09
N ALA A 5 -0.46 -15.19 0.19
CA ALA A 5 0.43 -14.23 0.83
C ALA A 5 1.87 -14.25 0.27
N PHE A 6 2.36 -15.41 -0.20
CA PHE A 6 3.70 -15.55 -0.80
C PHE A 6 3.71 -15.29 -2.30
N LEU A 7 2.63 -15.62 -2.98
CA LEU A 7 2.53 -15.52 -4.44
C LEU A 7 1.72 -14.30 -4.90
N GLY A 8 1.11 -13.57 -3.99
CA GLY A 8 0.29 -12.41 -4.32
C GLY A 8 1.06 -11.34 -5.06
N PHE A 9 2.24 -10.96 -4.55
CA PHE A 9 3.07 -9.95 -5.19
C PHE A 9 3.65 -10.41 -6.55
N PRO A 10 4.30 -11.58 -6.69
CA PRO A 10 4.69 -12.09 -8.01
C PRO A 10 3.50 -12.25 -8.97
N GLY A 11 2.37 -12.74 -8.46
CA GLY A 11 1.15 -12.87 -9.25
C GLY A 11 0.64 -11.53 -9.76
N TYR A 12 0.63 -10.51 -8.92
CA TYR A 12 0.28 -9.14 -9.31
C TYR A 12 1.18 -8.60 -10.42
N LEU A 13 2.49 -8.84 -10.35
CA LEU A 13 3.44 -8.35 -11.35
C LEU A 13 3.35 -9.07 -12.69
N LEU A 14 3.08 -10.37 -12.66
CA LEU A 14 3.13 -11.25 -13.86
C LEU A 14 1.78 -11.38 -14.55
N LEU A 15 0.71 -11.42 -13.76
CA LEU A 15 -0.64 -11.71 -14.26
C LEU A 15 -1.42 -10.40 -14.43
N GLU A 16 -2.28 -10.41 -15.45
CA GLU A 16 -3.28 -9.35 -15.57
C GLU A 16 -4.26 -9.44 -14.41
N GLN A 17 -4.12 -8.55 -13.44
CA GLN A 17 -5.09 -8.43 -12.36
C GLN A 17 -5.93 -7.19 -12.58
N LYS A 18 -7.24 -7.35 -12.45
CA LYS A 18 -8.18 -6.23 -12.46
C LYS A 18 -7.94 -5.39 -11.22
N SER A 19 -7.12 -4.35 -11.35
CA SER A 19 -7.07 -3.28 -10.35
C SER A 19 -7.87 -2.08 -10.86
N ALA A 20 -8.27 -1.21 -9.96
CA ALA A 20 -9.30 -0.19 -10.19
C ALA A 20 -9.10 0.72 -11.43
N SER A 21 -7.94 0.79 -12.05
CA SER A 21 -7.70 1.69 -13.18
C SER A 21 -6.91 1.11 -14.35
N THR A 22 -6.11 0.07 -14.17
CA THR A 22 -5.25 -0.44 -15.26
C THR A 22 -4.98 -1.93 -15.11
N ASP A 23 -5.38 -2.69 -16.11
CA ASP A 23 -5.11 -4.11 -16.22
C ASP A 23 -3.84 -4.33 -17.05
N GLY A 24 -2.94 -5.16 -16.58
CA GLY A 24 -1.83 -5.57 -17.42
C GLY A 24 -0.58 -6.05 -16.69
N SER A 25 0.26 -6.78 -17.40
CA SER A 25 1.56 -7.23 -16.89
C SER A 25 2.57 -6.10 -16.84
N HIS A 26 3.34 -6.03 -15.76
CA HIS A 26 4.44 -5.08 -15.61
C HIS A 26 5.69 -5.46 -16.41
N PHE A 27 5.75 -6.68 -16.93
CA PHE A 27 6.90 -7.20 -17.67
C PHE A 27 6.69 -7.25 -19.19
N TYR A 28 5.48 -6.98 -19.66
CA TYR A 28 5.18 -7.01 -21.10
C TYR A 28 5.01 -5.61 -21.67
N PRO A 29 5.90 -5.13 -22.54
CA PRO A 29 5.84 -3.77 -23.09
C PRO A 29 4.57 -3.46 -23.88
N GLY A 30 3.89 -4.49 -24.42
CA GLY A 30 2.60 -4.38 -25.10
C GLY A 30 1.39 -4.39 -24.19
N SER A 31 1.59 -4.45 -22.86
CA SER A 31 0.52 -4.44 -21.87
C SER A 31 -0.30 -3.15 -21.89
N ARG A 32 -1.59 -3.25 -21.58
CA ARG A 32 -2.50 -2.11 -21.43
C ARG A 32 -2.04 -1.11 -20.36
N LEU A 33 -1.24 -1.55 -19.41
CA LEU A 33 -0.63 -0.69 -18.40
C LEU A 33 0.11 0.50 -19.01
N PHE A 34 0.67 0.34 -20.22
CA PHE A 34 1.45 1.36 -20.92
C PHE A 34 0.65 2.10 -22.02
N ASP A 35 -0.67 1.92 -22.14
CA ASP A 35 -1.46 2.53 -23.22
C ASP A 35 -1.49 4.06 -23.14
N ARG A 36 -1.49 4.60 -21.92
CA ARG A 36 -1.49 6.06 -21.68
C ARG A 36 -0.10 6.60 -21.33
N ALA A 37 0.91 5.75 -21.26
CA ALA A 37 2.27 6.13 -20.91
C ALA A 37 3.03 6.74 -22.10
N PRO A 38 4.05 7.57 -21.88
CA PRO A 38 4.97 8.01 -22.92
C PRO A 38 5.60 6.82 -23.67
N LYS A 39 5.94 7.02 -24.95
CA LYS A 39 6.47 5.93 -25.81
C LYS A 39 7.75 5.29 -25.27
N ASP A 40 8.57 6.06 -24.59
CA ASP A 40 9.82 5.59 -23.96
C ASP A 40 9.58 4.64 -22.79
N GLU A 41 8.43 4.71 -22.12
CA GLU A 41 8.09 3.80 -21.00
C GLU A 41 8.00 2.33 -21.46
N ARG A 42 7.51 2.07 -22.66
CA ARG A 42 7.51 0.73 -23.26
C ARG A 42 8.92 0.20 -23.50
N LEU A 43 9.83 1.07 -23.96
CA LEU A 43 11.23 0.72 -24.13
C LEU A 43 11.90 0.46 -22.77
N LYS A 44 11.66 1.30 -21.79
CA LYS A 44 12.17 1.10 -20.42
C LYS A 44 11.68 -0.21 -19.84
N CYS A 45 10.40 -0.55 -20.01
CA CYS A 45 9.84 -1.84 -19.62
C CYS A 45 10.58 -3.00 -20.30
N ALA A 46 10.78 -2.95 -21.62
CA ALA A 46 11.51 -3.99 -22.35
C ALA A 46 12.94 -4.18 -21.83
N VAL A 47 13.68 -3.08 -21.67
CA VAL A 47 15.06 -3.10 -21.14
C VAL A 47 15.09 -3.67 -19.73
N SER A 48 14.18 -3.21 -18.86
CA SER A 48 14.07 -3.70 -17.48
C SER A 48 13.77 -5.20 -17.45
N THR A 49 12.79 -5.66 -18.24
CA THR A 49 12.42 -7.08 -18.30
C THR A 49 13.57 -7.95 -18.79
N VAL A 50 14.25 -7.55 -19.87
CA VAL A 50 15.42 -8.27 -20.38
C VAL A 50 16.53 -8.31 -19.33
N SER A 51 16.79 -7.21 -18.63
CA SER A 51 17.78 -7.14 -17.58
C SER A 51 17.44 -8.07 -16.40
N CYS A 52 16.18 -8.08 -15.95
CA CYS A 52 15.73 -8.98 -14.89
C CYS A 52 15.88 -10.46 -15.28
N VAL A 53 15.44 -10.84 -16.49
CA VAL A 53 15.54 -12.21 -16.98
C VAL A 53 16.99 -12.64 -17.14
N SER A 54 17.84 -11.74 -17.69
CA SER A 54 19.27 -12.00 -17.85
C SER A 54 19.97 -12.18 -16.49
N PHE A 55 19.62 -11.36 -15.51
CA PHE A 55 20.14 -11.48 -14.14
C PHE A 55 19.75 -12.82 -13.53
N LEU A 56 18.48 -13.21 -13.62
CA LEU A 56 18.00 -14.51 -13.11
C LEU A 56 18.71 -15.68 -13.79
N ALA A 57 18.87 -15.63 -15.10
CA ALA A 57 19.61 -16.66 -15.85
C ALA A 57 21.08 -16.71 -15.43
N ALA A 58 21.72 -15.56 -15.26
CA ALA A 58 23.12 -15.48 -14.81
C ALA A 58 23.30 -16.05 -13.38
N THR A 59 22.42 -15.69 -12.44
CA THR A 59 22.47 -16.23 -11.07
C THR A 59 22.28 -17.74 -11.05
N PHE A 60 21.40 -18.27 -11.90
CA PHE A 60 21.21 -19.71 -12.05
C PHE A 60 22.45 -20.39 -12.66
N ALA A 61 23.05 -19.78 -13.68
CA ALA A 61 24.19 -20.36 -14.39
C ALA A 61 25.47 -20.44 -13.53
N VAL A 62 25.63 -19.54 -12.56
CA VAL A 62 26.80 -19.56 -11.66
C VAL A 62 26.59 -20.37 -10.39
N THR A 63 25.41 -20.98 -10.23
CA THR A 63 25.06 -21.77 -9.05
C THR A 63 25.16 -23.26 -9.38
N ASP A 64 25.76 -24.06 -8.49
CA ASP A 64 26.04 -25.47 -8.72
C ASP A 64 24.81 -26.36 -8.89
N SER A 65 23.66 -25.95 -8.35
CA SER A 65 22.43 -26.73 -8.41
C SER A 65 21.18 -25.86 -8.22
N PHE A 66 20.06 -26.37 -8.71
CA PHE A 66 18.76 -25.76 -8.49
C PHE A 66 18.43 -25.57 -6.99
N THR A 67 18.82 -26.53 -6.15
CA THR A 67 18.62 -26.44 -4.70
C THR A 67 19.37 -25.25 -4.11
N ASN A 68 20.65 -25.09 -4.44
CA ASN A 68 21.46 -23.97 -3.97
C ASN A 68 20.92 -22.65 -4.48
N TRP A 69 20.57 -22.56 -5.76
CA TRP A 69 19.94 -21.36 -6.32
C TRP A 69 18.62 -21.02 -5.62
N SER A 70 17.78 -22.03 -5.36
CA SER A 70 16.51 -21.81 -4.67
C SER A 70 16.71 -21.29 -3.25
N MET A 71 17.70 -21.79 -2.53
CA MET A 71 17.99 -21.33 -1.16
C MET A 71 18.63 -19.94 -1.13
N GLN A 72 19.44 -19.60 -2.12
CA GLN A 72 20.17 -18.32 -2.16
C GLN A 72 19.35 -17.20 -2.78
N TYR A 73 18.42 -17.51 -3.68
CA TYR A 73 17.64 -16.52 -4.42
C TYR A 73 16.13 -16.65 -4.22
N LEU A 74 15.55 -17.82 -4.53
CA LEU A 74 14.10 -17.99 -4.53
C LEU A 74 13.50 -17.90 -3.13
N ALA A 75 14.11 -18.51 -2.12
CA ALA A 75 13.61 -18.44 -0.76
C ALA A 75 13.66 -17.00 -0.17
N PRO A 76 14.77 -16.25 -0.27
CA PRO A 76 14.79 -14.84 0.10
C PRO A 76 13.77 -14.00 -0.67
N TYR A 77 13.58 -14.25 -1.97
CA TYR A 77 12.59 -13.55 -2.77
C TYR A 77 11.16 -13.82 -2.30
N LEU A 78 10.82 -15.06 -1.95
CA LEU A 78 9.49 -15.39 -1.40
C LEU A 78 9.29 -14.77 -0.01
N CYS A 79 10.31 -14.73 0.83
CA CYS A 79 10.27 -14.03 2.11
C CYS A 79 10.02 -12.52 1.91
N PHE A 80 10.73 -11.90 0.97
CA PHE A 80 10.52 -10.52 0.59
C PHE A 80 9.10 -10.29 0.06
N SER A 81 8.61 -11.16 -0.82
CA SER A 81 7.26 -11.07 -1.39
C SER A 81 6.19 -11.14 -0.32
N TRP A 82 6.34 -12.06 0.64
CA TRP A 82 5.44 -12.15 1.78
C TRP A 82 5.47 -10.89 2.63
N TRP A 83 6.67 -10.40 2.95
CA TRP A 83 6.84 -9.21 3.75
C TRP A 83 6.22 -7.98 3.09
N LEU A 84 6.48 -7.78 1.81
CA LEU A 84 5.91 -6.67 1.04
C LEU A 84 4.38 -6.77 0.99
N PHE A 85 3.85 -7.99 0.77
CA PHE A 85 2.41 -8.22 0.83
C PHE A 85 1.83 -7.88 2.20
N ALA A 86 2.42 -8.39 3.28
CA ALA A 86 1.92 -8.18 4.63
C ALA A 86 1.90 -6.70 5.01
N VAL A 87 2.99 -5.98 4.75
CA VAL A 87 3.07 -4.53 5.02
C VAL A 87 2.04 -3.78 4.18
N THR A 88 2.02 -3.97 2.87
CA THR A 88 1.08 -3.25 2.00
C THR A 88 -0.36 -3.59 2.35
N TYR A 89 -0.66 -4.87 2.58
CA TYR A 89 -2.01 -5.33 2.87
C TYR A 89 -2.54 -4.77 4.19
N LEU A 90 -1.74 -4.89 5.26
CA LEU A 90 -2.16 -4.46 6.60
C LEU A 90 -2.38 -2.95 6.71
N GLN A 91 -1.58 -2.14 6.01
CA GLN A 91 -1.74 -0.68 6.05
C GLN A 91 -2.93 -0.18 5.24
N HIS A 92 -3.46 -0.98 4.31
CA HIS A 92 -4.56 -0.57 3.44
C HIS A 92 -5.88 -1.31 3.71
N HIS A 93 -5.88 -2.31 4.60
CA HIS A 93 -7.08 -3.10 4.88
C HIS A 93 -7.31 -3.21 6.39
N ASP A 94 -8.52 -2.87 6.79
CA ASP A 94 -9.08 -3.10 8.12
C ASP A 94 -10.60 -3.17 8.01
N GLU A 95 -11.24 -3.52 9.11
CA GLU A 95 -12.72 -3.54 9.19
C GLU A 95 -13.33 -2.14 8.96
N ASP A 96 -12.55 -1.09 9.26
CA ASP A 96 -12.97 0.31 9.17
C ASP A 96 -12.45 1.03 7.90
N THR A 97 -11.77 0.34 6.98
CA THR A 97 -11.33 0.94 5.72
C THR A 97 -12.47 0.97 4.71
N GLU A 98 -12.59 2.09 4.00
CA GLU A 98 -13.61 2.29 2.98
C GLU A 98 -13.00 2.24 1.58
N THR A 99 -13.79 1.78 0.62
CA THR A 99 -13.44 1.79 -0.78
C THR A 99 -14.35 2.77 -1.50
N TYR A 100 -13.79 3.69 -2.26
CA TYR A 100 -14.53 4.70 -3.01
C TYR A 100 -14.87 4.20 -4.42
N ALA A 101 -16.03 4.61 -4.93
CA ALA A 101 -16.41 4.36 -6.31
C ALA A 101 -15.62 5.27 -7.27
N GLU A 102 -15.69 4.95 -8.57
CA GLU A 102 -15.09 5.79 -9.60
C GLU A 102 -15.71 7.20 -9.57
N GLY A 103 -14.85 8.22 -9.51
CA GLY A 103 -15.25 9.64 -9.41
C GLY A 103 -15.48 10.16 -8.00
N GLU A 104 -15.49 9.31 -6.98
CA GLU A 104 -15.59 9.70 -5.56
C GLU A 104 -14.23 9.76 -4.87
N TRP A 105 -13.22 9.11 -5.43
CA TRP A 105 -11.89 9.07 -4.87
C TRP A 105 -11.15 10.39 -5.03
N GLU A 106 -10.56 10.87 -3.94
CA GLU A 106 -9.65 11.99 -3.93
C GLU A 106 -8.37 11.62 -3.16
N TYR A 107 -7.26 12.30 -3.45
CA TYR A 107 -5.96 11.99 -2.86
C TYR A 107 -5.99 11.97 -1.33
N VAL A 108 -6.56 13.00 -0.71
CA VAL A 108 -6.65 13.11 0.76
C VAL A 108 -7.56 12.02 1.33
N LEU A 109 -8.70 11.77 0.71
CA LEU A 109 -9.63 10.72 1.13
C LEU A 109 -8.99 9.34 1.07
N GLY A 110 -8.25 9.06 -0.02
CA GLY A 110 -7.49 7.81 -0.16
C GLY A 110 -6.40 7.68 0.89
N GLY A 111 -5.67 8.77 1.18
CA GLY A 111 -4.66 8.80 2.23
C GLY A 111 -5.24 8.54 3.63
N LEU A 112 -6.44 9.04 3.92
CA LEU A 112 -7.14 8.81 5.19
C LEU A 112 -7.65 7.36 5.37
N GLN A 113 -7.66 6.55 4.31
CA GLN A 113 -7.99 5.12 4.41
C GLN A 113 -6.78 4.25 4.76
N THR A 114 -5.61 4.85 4.93
CA THR A 114 -4.42 4.14 5.41
C THR A 114 -4.37 4.10 6.94
N ILE A 115 -3.59 3.16 7.47
CA ILE A 115 -3.54 2.86 8.89
C ILE A 115 -2.09 2.80 9.32
N ASP A 116 -1.75 3.52 10.39
CA ASP A 116 -0.49 3.35 11.06
C ASP A 116 -0.55 2.10 11.95
N ARG A 117 0.34 1.14 11.70
CA ARG A 117 0.42 -0.10 12.46
C ARG A 117 1.78 -0.26 13.09
N GLU A 118 1.77 -0.36 14.42
CA GLU A 118 2.97 -0.62 15.19
C GLU A 118 3.21 -2.14 15.25
N PHE A 119 4.26 -2.62 14.60
CA PHE A 119 4.65 -4.03 14.62
C PHE A 119 5.52 -4.38 15.82
N GLY A 120 6.22 -3.39 16.38
CA GLY A 120 7.08 -3.57 17.54
C GLY A 120 8.35 -4.36 17.23
N LEU A 121 9.02 -4.84 18.27
CA LEU A 121 10.26 -5.64 18.17
C LEU A 121 11.38 -4.98 17.35
N GLY A 122 11.34 -3.67 17.15
CA GLY A 122 12.29 -2.93 16.34
C GLY A 122 12.04 -3.02 14.82
N ILE A 123 10.95 -3.67 14.41
CA ILE A 123 10.57 -3.82 12.99
C ILE A 123 10.27 -2.45 12.37
N ASP A 124 9.50 -1.62 13.07
CA ASP A 124 9.11 -0.29 12.59
C ASP A 124 10.33 0.54 12.23
N ARG A 125 11.34 0.55 13.10
CA ARG A 125 12.62 1.21 12.83
C ARG A 125 13.41 0.55 11.69
N ALA A 126 13.44 -0.79 11.64
CA ALA A 126 14.15 -1.53 10.58
C ALA A 126 13.54 -1.32 9.20
N THR A 127 12.23 -1.06 9.13
CA THR A 127 11.47 -0.74 7.91
C THR A 127 11.35 0.77 7.66
N HIS A 128 12.18 1.58 8.31
CA HIS A 128 12.19 3.04 8.15
C HIS A 128 10.84 3.70 8.45
N HIS A 129 10.11 3.18 9.42
CA HIS A 129 8.82 3.70 9.87
C HIS A 129 7.70 3.66 8.80
N ILE A 130 7.85 2.81 7.76
CA ILE A 130 6.79 2.63 6.76
C ILE A 130 5.54 1.97 7.35
N THR A 131 5.68 1.29 8.48
CA THR A 131 4.60 0.59 9.18
C THR A 131 3.80 1.50 10.09
N ASP A 132 4.45 2.23 10.97
CA ASP A 132 3.85 3.05 12.02
C ASP A 132 3.69 4.55 11.66
N CYS A 133 4.14 4.95 10.45
CA CYS A 133 4.01 6.29 9.89
C CYS A 133 3.40 6.28 8.47
N HIS A 134 2.56 5.30 8.17
CA HIS A 134 2.06 5.06 6.83
C HIS A 134 1.06 6.10 6.36
N VAL A 135 0.24 6.65 7.25
CA VAL A 135 -0.69 7.75 6.95
C VAL A 135 0.09 8.98 6.47
N ALA A 136 1.15 9.38 7.20
CA ALA A 136 1.99 10.50 6.79
C ALA A 136 2.73 10.21 5.47
N HIS A 137 3.17 8.95 5.25
CA HIS A 137 3.78 8.54 3.99
C HIS A 137 2.83 8.72 2.80
N HIS A 138 1.55 8.37 2.94
CA HIS A 138 0.54 8.56 1.90
C HIS A 138 0.13 10.01 1.69
N MET A 139 0.11 10.81 2.75
CA MET A 139 -0.21 12.24 2.66
C MET A 139 0.93 13.06 2.02
N PHE A 140 2.17 12.63 2.21
CA PHE A 140 3.38 13.34 1.77
C PHE A 140 4.36 12.36 1.14
N SER A 141 4.00 11.81 -0.02
CA SER A 141 4.73 10.72 -0.71
C SER A 141 6.21 11.03 -1.01
N ASP A 142 6.55 12.30 -1.18
CA ASP A 142 7.92 12.75 -1.46
C ASP A 142 8.76 12.99 -0.19
N MET A 143 8.16 12.77 0.99
CA MET A 143 8.85 13.03 2.26
C MET A 143 9.89 11.94 2.53
N PRO A 144 11.14 12.32 2.86
CA PRO A 144 12.15 11.35 3.26
C PRO A 144 11.77 10.62 4.54
N HIS A 145 12.06 9.33 4.61
CA HIS A 145 11.69 8.46 5.74
C HIS A 145 12.12 8.99 7.12
N TYR A 146 13.27 9.65 7.21
CA TYR A 146 13.77 10.22 8.47
C TYR A 146 12.99 11.44 8.97
N ARG A 147 11.97 11.90 8.23
CA ARG A 147 11.03 12.96 8.63
C ARG A 147 9.63 12.42 8.95
N LEU A 148 9.38 11.14 8.67
CA LEU A 148 8.05 10.57 8.81
C LEU A 148 7.52 10.61 10.24
N GLU A 149 8.35 10.35 11.26
CA GLU A 149 7.92 10.42 12.66
C GLU A 149 7.41 11.83 13.03
N THR A 150 8.19 12.86 12.69
CA THR A 150 7.79 14.26 12.95
C THR A 150 6.52 14.65 12.19
N ALA A 151 6.39 14.20 10.93
CA ALA A 151 5.20 14.45 10.13
C ALA A 151 3.98 13.70 10.70
N THR A 152 4.16 12.46 11.14
CA THR A 152 3.11 11.67 11.77
C THR A 152 2.58 12.31 13.03
N GLU A 153 3.43 12.89 13.87
CA GLU A 153 3.01 13.64 15.06
C GLU A 153 2.14 14.85 14.67
N ALA A 154 2.55 15.60 13.64
CA ALA A 154 1.79 16.76 13.16
C ALA A 154 0.45 16.33 12.54
N VAL A 155 0.44 15.31 11.68
CA VAL A 155 -0.77 14.75 11.07
C VAL A 155 -1.73 14.23 12.15
N ARG A 156 -1.20 13.50 13.12
CA ARG A 156 -1.96 12.96 14.23
C ARG A 156 -2.61 14.07 15.06
N GLY A 157 -1.88 15.14 15.37
CA GLY A 157 -2.41 16.29 16.10
C GLY A 157 -3.61 16.97 15.44
N VAL A 158 -3.70 16.87 14.11
CA VAL A 158 -4.81 17.43 13.32
C VAL A 158 -5.97 16.43 13.17
N LEU A 159 -5.67 15.17 12.88
CA LEU A 159 -6.66 14.19 12.47
C LEU A 159 -7.29 13.42 13.65
N GLU A 160 -6.52 13.12 14.70
CA GLU A 160 -6.98 12.32 15.85
C GLU A 160 -8.14 12.99 16.60
N PRO A 161 -8.11 14.31 16.90
CA PRO A 161 -9.25 14.98 17.53
C PRO A 161 -10.53 14.98 16.69
N ARG A 162 -10.41 14.68 15.39
CA ARG A 162 -11.51 14.63 14.42
C ARG A 162 -12.00 13.20 14.15
N GLY A 163 -11.40 12.20 14.80
CA GLY A 163 -11.73 10.79 14.57
C GLY A 163 -11.31 10.25 13.19
N LEU A 164 -10.43 10.96 12.47
CA LEU A 164 -9.99 10.61 11.11
C LEU A 164 -8.65 9.88 11.07
N TYR A 165 -7.97 9.73 12.20
CA TYR A 165 -6.69 9.06 12.29
C TYR A 165 -6.86 7.62 12.77
N LYS A 166 -6.24 6.69 12.04
CA LYS A 166 -6.31 5.26 12.35
C LYS A 166 -4.93 4.76 12.77
N ARG A 167 -4.81 4.27 14.00
CA ARG A 167 -3.61 3.61 14.52
C ARG A 167 -3.98 2.31 15.21
N ARG A 168 -3.16 1.27 15.02
CA ARG A 168 -3.33 -0.06 15.63
C ARG A 168 -2.00 -0.59 16.16
N ASP A 169 -2.01 -1.15 17.36
CA ASP A 169 -0.94 -2.06 17.80
C ASP A 169 -1.16 -3.41 17.10
N THR A 170 -0.19 -3.86 16.34
CA THR A 170 -0.27 -5.05 15.50
C THR A 170 1.00 -5.90 15.65
N ARG A 171 1.43 -6.14 16.90
CA ARG A 171 2.60 -6.99 17.20
C ARG A 171 2.39 -8.43 16.78
N ASP A 172 1.15 -8.84 16.61
CA ASP A 172 0.72 -10.12 16.05
C ASP A 172 0.51 -10.05 14.53
N PHE A 173 1.23 -9.18 13.82
CA PHE A 173 1.02 -8.86 12.40
C PHE A 173 0.93 -10.08 11.49
N VAL A 174 1.65 -11.17 11.79
CA VAL A 174 1.56 -12.43 11.04
C VAL A 174 0.15 -13.01 11.13
N ALA A 175 -0.35 -13.20 12.35
CA ALA A 175 -1.69 -13.74 12.57
C ALA A 175 -2.77 -12.80 12.00
N LYS A 176 -2.58 -11.49 12.19
CA LYS A 176 -3.51 -10.46 11.68
C LYS A 176 -3.55 -10.44 10.15
N THR A 177 -2.42 -10.63 9.46
CA THR A 177 -2.38 -10.73 7.99
C THR A 177 -3.28 -11.86 7.48
N PHE A 178 -3.19 -13.04 8.09
CA PHE A 178 -4.02 -14.17 7.68
C PHE A 178 -5.50 -13.97 8.06
N ALA A 179 -5.78 -13.48 9.27
CA ALA A 179 -7.14 -13.22 9.72
C ALA A 179 -7.86 -12.20 8.84
N LEU A 180 -7.22 -11.08 8.49
CA LEU A 180 -7.79 -10.09 7.59
C LEU A 180 -7.93 -10.63 6.16
N HIS A 181 -6.98 -11.44 5.68
CA HIS A 181 -7.09 -12.04 4.35
C HIS A 181 -8.29 -12.99 4.24
N GLU A 182 -8.64 -13.69 5.31
CA GLU A 182 -9.84 -14.53 5.35
C GLU A 182 -11.12 -13.71 5.45
N SER A 183 -11.15 -12.64 6.24
CA SER A 183 -12.35 -11.83 6.49
C SER A 183 -12.64 -10.80 5.41
N VAL A 184 -11.60 -10.20 4.80
CA VAL A 184 -11.71 -9.10 3.82
C VAL A 184 -11.43 -9.59 2.39
N GLY A 185 -10.86 -10.79 2.23
CA GLY A 185 -10.47 -11.37 0.93
C GLY A 185 -11.64 -11.69 -0.01
N HIS A 186 -12.86 -11.56 0.45
CA HIS A 186 -14.03 -11.41 -0.40
C HIS A 186 -14.41 -9.93 -0.33
N CYS A 187 -14.30 -9.20 -1.45
CA CYS A 187 -14.90 -7.88 -1.61
C CYS A 187 -16.40 -8.01 -1.34
N VAL A 188 -16.78 -7.95 -0.08
CA VAL A 188 -18.14 -7.77 0.31
C VAL A 188 -18.42 -6.30 0.04
N GLU A 189 -19.34 -6.01 -0.87
CA GLU A 189 -20.00 -4.72 -0.89
C GLU A 189 -20.50 -4.47 0.53
N ARG A 190 -19.81 -3.58 1.24
CA ARG A 190 -20.21 -3.26 2.60
C ARG A 190 -21.45 -2.40 2.50
N ASP A 191 -22.57 -2.87 3.03
CA ASP A 191 -23.83 -2.13 3.25
C ASP A 191 -23.66 -0.97 4.27
N ARG A 192 -22.46 -0.45 4.47
CA ARG A 192 -22.26 0.73 5.29
C ARG A 192 -22.41 1.98 4.43
N PRO A 193 -23.17 2.98 4.89
CA PRO A 193 -23.20 4.28 4.22
C PRO A 193 -21.76 4.81 4.19
N ARG A 194 -21.26 5.06 3.00
CA ARG A 194 -19.95 5.66 2.77
C ARG A 194 -19.97 7.08 3.34
N ALA A 195 -18.91 7.46 4.06
CA ALA A 195 -18.74 8.85 4.41
C ALA A 195 -18.69 9.65 3.11
N THR A 196 -19.65 10.54 2.93
CA THR A 196 -19.68 11.41 1.76
C THR A 196 -18.58 12.46 1.86
N ARG A 197 -18.12 12.97 0.72
CA ARG A 197 -17.18 14.08 0.67
C ARG A 197 -17.61 15.23 1.60
N GLY A 198 -18.91 15.57 1.60
CA GLY A 198 -19.46 16.62 2.43
C GLY A 198 -19.33 16.35 3.93
N GLU A 199 -19.47 15.09 4.37
CA GLU A 199 -19.29 14.71 5.78
C GLU A 199 -17.82 14.81 6.20
N ILE A 200 -16.88 14.44 5.34
CA ILE A 200 -15.45 14.58 5.60
C ILE A 200 -15.02 16.05 5.57
N GLU A 201 -15.47 16.82 4.59
CA GLU A 201 -15.24 18.27 4.54
C GLU A 201 -15.84 18.99 5.74
N ALA A 202 -17.04 18.63 6.18
CA ALA A 202 -17.65 19.16 7.39
C ALA A 202 -16.84 18.79 8.64
N CYS A 203 -16.28 17.58 8.70
CA CYS A 203 -15.43 17.13 9.79
C CYS A 203 -14.07 17.84 9.80
N LEU A 204 -13.47 18.09 8.63
CA LEU A 204 -12.17 18.78 8.51
C LEU A 204 -12.28 20.30 8.69
N PHE A 205 -13.34 20.91 8.17
CA PHE A 205 -13.46 22.35 8.02
C PHE A 205 -14.67 22.97 8.75
N GLY A 206 -15.55 22.14 9.29
CA GLY A 206 -16.82 22.60 9.88
C GLY A 206 -16.70 23.58 11.05
N GLU A 207 -15.58 23.58 11.78
CA GLU A 207 -15.32 24.55 12.85
C GLU A 207 -14.69 25.87 12.34
N THR A 208 -14.03 25.84 11.17
CA THR A 208 -13.38 27.02 10.61
C THR A 208 -14.39 28.02 10.02
N ASN A 209 -15.43 27.53 9.36
CA ASN A 209 -16.47 28.41 8.80
C ASN A 209 -17.27 29.13 9.89
N SER A 210 -17.55 28.50 11.03
CA SER A 210 -18.24 29.15 12.14
C SER A 210 -17.41 30.23 12.87
N ARG A 211 -16.06 30.14 12.78
CA ARG A 211 -15.16 31.17 13.37
C ARG A 211 -14.92 32.34 12.42
N VAL A 212 -14.87 32.08 11.11
CA VAL A 212 -14.71 33.15 10.12
C VAL A 212 -15.98 34.01 10.05
N GLU A 213 -17.17 33.40 10.03
CA GLU A 213 -18.43 34.15 10.06
C GLU A 213 -18.66 34.97 11.36
N LYS A 214 -18.04 34.55 12.50
CA LYS A 214 -18.09 35.30 13.75
C LYS A 214 -17.04 36.43 13.84
N ALA A 215 -16.00 36.39 13.00
CA ALA A 215 -14.97 37.44 12.96
C ALA A 215 -15.31 38.56 11.97
N GLU A 216 -16.27 38.32 11.06
CA GLU A 216 -16.77 39.34 10.10
C GLU A 216 -18.06 40.04 10.54
N LYS A 217 -18.56 39.77 11.73
CA LYS A 217 -19.67 40.48 12.39
C LYS A 217 -19.18 41.20 13.64
#